data_8a9d6df36d703807476b5224205f189b
#
_entry.id   8a9d6df36d703807476b5224205f189b
#
_cell.length_a   1.000
_cell.length_b   1.000
_cell.length_c   1.000
_cell.angle_alpha   90.00
_cell.angle_beta   90.00
_cell.angle_gamma   90.00
#
_symmetry.space_group_name_H-M   'P 1'
#
loop_
_entity.id
_entity.type
_entity.pdbx_description
1 polymer ?
#
loop_
_entity_poly.entity_id
_entity_poly.type
_entity_poly.pdbx_seq_one_letter_code
_entity_poly.pdbx_strand_id
1 'polypeptide(L)'
;MTKTTEQARQPANVVRNMVVVCLSCVLVLSGFRSAECLESSLNDSGRLGVVSLNLMHAAAAGTCYVAPLMVSRLGAKWTMVAGVAFYMVWLAANFAPHPCTMLPAAASVGLGESLLWTAQVGTVHIHLIKVQIPYNSFSVARP
;
A
#
# COMPACT_ATOMS: atom_id res chain seq x y z
N MET A 1 -27.75 24.90 -16.79
CA MET A 1 -27.80 23.43 -16.94
C MET A 1 -26.44 22.74 -16.75
N THR A 2 -25.29 23.39 -16.89
CA THR A 2 -23.94 22.83 -16.81
C THR A 2 -23.45 22.50 -15.39
N LYS A 3 -23.77 23.28 -14.36
CA LYS A 3 -23.31 23.07 -12.99
C LYS A 3 -23.88 21.80 -12.31
N THR A 4 -25.12 21.43 -12.63
CA THR A 4 -25.79 20.28 -12.03
C THR A 4 -25.21 18.95 -12.55
N THR A 5 -24.77 18.91 -13.81
CA THR A 5 -24.16 17.72 -14.43
C THR A 5 -22.71 17.51 -13.96
N GLU A 6 -21.99 18.57 -13.69
CA GLU A 6 -20.62 18.52 -13.14
C GLU A 6 -20.61 18.05 -11.69
N GLN A 7 -21.60 18.48 -10.90
CA GLN A 7 -21.75 18.11 -9.49
C GLN A 7 -22.16 16.64 -9.29
N ALA A 8 -22.92 16.06 -10.22
CA ALA A 8 -23.25 14.63 -10.22
C ALA A 8 -22.09 13.74 -10.71
N ARG A 9 -21.18 14.29 -11.51
CA ARG A 9 -20.02 13.56 -12.06
C ARG A 9 -18.87 13.40 -11.07
N GLN A 10 -18.76 14.29 -10.07
CA GLN A 10 -17.73 14.22 -9.05
C GLN A 10 -17.78 12.95 -8.18
N PRO A 11 -18.94 12.54 -7.61
CA PRO A 11 -18.99 11.35 -6.78
C PRO A 11 -18.69 10.06 -7.57
N ALA A 12 -19.12 9.96 -8.82
CA ALA A 12 -18.84 8.79 -9.66
C ALA A 12 -17.35 8.63 -9.96
N ASN A 13 -16.63 9.72 -10.21
CA ASN A 13 -15.18 9.69 -10.42
C ASN A 13 -14.40 9.31 -9.14
N VAL A 14 -14.86 9.77 -7.98
CA VAL A 14 -14.25 9.43 -6.69
C VAL A 14 -14.41 7.94 -6.40
N VAL A 15 -15.62 7.39 -6.56
CA VAL A 15 -15.90 5.96 -6.38
C VAL A 15 -15.07 5.12 -7.35
N ARG A 16 -15.00 5.50 -8.63
CA ARG A 16 -14.19 4.81 -9.63
C ARG A 16 -12.71 4.79 -9.22
N ASN A 17 -12.16 5.92 -8.79
CA ASN A 17 -10.76 6.00 -8.37
C ASN A 17 -10.50 5.15 -7.11
N MET A 18 -11.42 5.12 -6.16
CA MET A 18 -11.34 4.23 -5.00
C MET A 18 -11.31 2.76 -5.41
N VAL A 19 -12.22 2.34 -6.30
CA VAL A 19 -12.28 0.95 -6.78
C VAL A 19 -10.98 0.57 -7.48
N VAL A 20 -10.45 1.44 -8.35
CA VAL A 20 -9.17 1.19 -9.05
C VAL A 20 -8.02 1.04 -8.04
N VAL A 21 -7.91 1.92 -7.05
CA VAL A 21 -6.85 1.83 -6.02
C VAL A 21 -7.00 0.53 -5.22
N CYS A 22 -8.21 0.19 -4.77
CA CYS A 22 -8.45 -1.04 -4.02
C CYS A 22 -8.12 -2.30 -4.84
N LEU A 23 -8.55 -2.36 -6.10
CA LEU A 23 -8.25 -3.49 -6.97
C LEU A 23 -6.75 -3.62 -7.25
N SER A 24 -6.06 -2.49 -7.50
CA SER A 24 -4.61 -2.49 -7.69
C SER A 24 -3.87 -3.03 -6.45
N CYS A 25 -4.29 -2.59 -5.26
CA CYS A 25 -3.71 -3.07 -4.01
C CYS A 25 -3.98 -4.57 -3.78
N VAL A 26 -5.19 -5.05 -4.04
CA VAL A 26 -5.51 -6.49 -3.93
C VAL A 26 -4.63 -7.32 -4.86
N LEU A 27 -4.43 -6.90 -6.11
CA LEU A 27 -3.59 -7.60 -7.07
C LEU A 27 -2.12 -7.64 -6.62
N VAL A 28 -1.57 -6.49 -6.21
CA VAL A 28 -0.17 -6.41 -5.75
C VAL A 28 0.03 -7.26 -4.50
N LEU A 29 -0.86 -7.15 -3.51
CA LEU A 29 -0.75 -7.91 -2.27
C LEU A 29 -0.95 -9.41 -2.49
N SER A 30 -1.86 -9.83 -3.35
CA SER A 30 -2.05 -11.26 -3.68
C SER A 30 -0.80 -11.85 -4.33
N GLY A 31 -0.20 -11.15 -5.29
CA GLY A 31 1.05 -11.56 -5.90
C GLY A 31 2.20 -11.66 -4.90
N PHE A 32 2.29 -10.68 -4.01
CA PHE A 32 3.30 -10.65 -2.95
C PHE A 32 3.14 -11.82 -1.97
N ARG A 33 1.93 -12.07 -1.46
CA ARG A 33 1.64 -13.20 -0.55
C ARG A 33 1.94 -14.55 -1.19
N SER A 34 1.69 -14.69 -2.49
CA SER A 34 2.07 -15.89 -3.23
C SER A 34 3.59 -16.07 -3.28
N ALA A 35 4.35 -14.99 -3.50
CA ALA A 35 5.80 -15.02 -3.50
C ALA A 35 6.39 -15.34 -2.12
N GLU A 36 5.82 -14.81 -1.01
CA GLU A 36 6.20 -15.16 0.36
C GLU A 36 6.03 -16.67 0.65
N CYS A 37 4.89 -17.25 0.23
CA CYS A 37 4.65 -18.66 0.40
C CYS A 37 5.68 -19.52 -0.39
N LEU A 38 6.04 -19.09 -1.60
CA LEU A 38 7.07 -19.75 -2.39
C LEU A 38 8.46 -19.62 -1.74
N GLU A 39 8.82 -18.45 -1.23
CA GLU A 39 10.12 -18.22 -0.60
C GLU A 39 10.35 -19.15 0.58
N SER A 40 9.33 -19.34 1.44
CA SER A 40 9.42 -20.23 2.58
C SER A 40 9.63 -21.69 2.21
N SER A 41 9.15 -22.14 1.05
CA SER A 41 9.26 -23.52 0.56
C SER A 41 10.52 -23.75 -0.28
N LEU A 42 10.95 -22.76 -1.07
CA LEU A 42 12.10 -22.90 -1.96
C LEU A 42 13.45 -22.71 -1.25
N ASN A 43 13.50 -21.84 -0.25
CA ASN A 43 14.73 -21.51 0.51
C ASN A 43 14.85 -22.28 1.84
N ASP A 44 14.43 -23.55 1.84
CA ASP A 44 14.49 -24.43 3.01
C ASP A 44 15.93 -24.82 3.42
N SER A 45 16.90 -24.68 2.51
CA SER A 45 18.32 -24.89 2.79
C SER A 45 18.87 -23.81 3.72
N GLY A 46 18.84 -24.11 5.04
CA GLY A 46 19.44 -23.25 6.06
C GLY A 46 18.47 -22.26 6.74
N ARG A 47 17.15 -22.43 6.60
CA ARG A 47 16.12 -21.56 7.21
C ARG A 47 16.16 -20.10 6.73
N LEU A 48 16.85 -19.83 5.62
CA LEU A 48 17.02 -18.47 5.12
C LEU A 48 15.67 -17.79 4.82
N GLY A 49 14.73 -18.53 4.20
CA GLY A 49 13.39 -18.02 3.90
C GLY A 49 12.62 -17.58 5.16
N VAL A 50 12.66 -18.39 6.22
CA VAL A 50 11.98 -18.06 7.49
C VAL A 50 12.63 -16.86 8.19
N VAL A 51 13.95 -16.75 8.14
CA VAL A 51 14.70 -15.64 8.75
C VAL A 51 14.41 -14.33 7.98
N SER A 52 14.40 -14.37 6.66
CA SER A 52 14.08 -13.17 5.83
C SER A 52 12.66 -12.69 6.06
N LEU A 53 11.67 -13.59 6.14
CA LEU A 53 10.28 -13.25 6.45
C LEU A 53 10.11 -12.63 7.84
N ASN A 54 10.77 -13.19 8.85
CA ASN A 54 10.76 -12.63 10.21
C ASN A 54 11.39 -11.23 10.25
N LEU A 55 12.51 -11.02 9.55
CA LEU A 55 13.16 -9.72 9.44
C LEU A 55 12.26 -8.69 8.74
N MET A 56 11.57 -9.09 7.66
CA MET A 56 10.61 -8.26 6.95
C MET A 56 9.49 -7.77 7.87
N HIS A 57 8.84 -8.68 8.61
CA HIS A 57 7.77 -8.31 9.52
C HIS A 57 8.24 -7.45 10.69
N ALA A 58 9.45 -7.72 11.22
CA ALA A 58 10.06 -6.87 12.25
C ALA A 58 10.35 -5.45 11.73
N ALA A 59 10.87 -5.33 10.51
CA ALA A 59 11.10 -4.04 9.85
C ALA A 59 9.78 -3.30 9.60
N ALA A 60 8.74 -3.99 9.14
CA ALA A 60 7.41 -3.42 8.94
C ALA A 60 6.83 -2.87 10.25
N ALA A 61 6.89 -3.63 11.35
CA ALA A 61 6.42 -3.20 12.65
C ALA A 61 7.16 -1.95 13.16
N GLY A 62 8.48 -1.90 13.02
CA GLY A 62 9.28 -0.72 13.40
C GLY A 62 8.94 0.51 12.57
N THR A 63 8.67 0.32 11.27
CA THR A 63 8.39 1.42 10.34
C THR A 63 6.98 1.99 10.49
N CYS A 64 6.03 1.25 11.08
CA CYS A 64 4.67 1.74 11.31
C CYS A 64 4.61 3.07 12.08
N TYR A 65 5.58 3.33 12.95
CA TYR A 65 5.67 4.59 13.70
C TYR A 65 6.14 5.76 12.83
N VAL A 66 6.94 5.50 11.81
CA VAL A 66 7.52 6.52 10.92
C VAL A 66 6.66 6.73 9.66
N ALA A 67 5.90 5.73 9.26
CA ALA A 67 5.09 5.75 8.04
C ALA A 67 4.11 6.94 7.96
N PRO A 68 3.34 7.32 9.01
CA PRO A 68 2.46 8.49 8.94
C PRO A 68 3.22 9.79 8.71
N LEU A 69 4.42 9.93 9.28
CA LEU A 69 5.28 11.10 9.09
C LEU A 69 5.79 11.18 7.65
N MET A 70 6.17 10.05 7.05
CA MET A 70 6.57 9.99 5.65
C MET A 70 5.41 10.36 4.72
N VAL A 71 4.22 9.82 4.96
CA VAL A 71 3.01 10.16 4.17
C VAL A 71 2.66 11.65 4.29
N SER A 72 2.80 12.26 5.47
CA SER A 72 2.52 13.68 5.66
C SER A 72 3.53 14.59 4.95
N ARG A 73 4.79 14.16 4.81
CA ARG A 73 5.86 14.93 4.17
C ARG A 73 5.90 14.75 2.65
N LEU A 74 5.82 13.52 2.16
CA LEU A 74 5.95 13.17 0.73
C LEU A 74 4.60 13.18 0.00
N GLY A 75 3.49 13.06 0.76
CA GLY A 75 2.17 12.85 0.20
C GLY A 75 1.91 11.38 -0.15
N ALA A 76 0.63 10.98 -0.13
CA ALA A 76 0.22 9.59 -0.30
C ALA A 76 0.69 8.98 -1.64
N LYS A 77 0.62 9.75 -2.74
CA LYS A 77 1.01 9.29 -4.08
C LYS A 77 2.48 8.85 -4.14
N TRP A 78 3.40 9.71 -3.69
CA TRP A 78 4.83 9.42 -3.74
C TRP A 78 5.23 8.32 -2.75
N THR A 79 4.56 8.26 -1.60
CA THR A 79 4.78 7.19 -0.63
C THR A 79 4.35 5.83 -1.18
N MET A 80 3.24 5.75 -1.93
CA MET A 80 2.84 4.51 -2.61
C MET A 80 3.87 4.08 -3.67
N VAL A 81 4.38 5.02 -4.48
CA VAL A 81 5.41 4.71 -5.49
C VAL A 81 6.68 4.19 -4.83
N ALA A 82 7.13 4.82 -3.75
CA ALA A 82 8.29 4.35 -2.98
C ALA A 82 8.06 2.96 -2.39
N GLY A 83 6.87 2.71 -1.82
CA GLY A 83 6.49 1.38 -1.30
C GLY A 83 6.60 0.30 -2.38
N VAL A 84 5.99 0.52 -3.56
CA VAL A 84 6.06 -0.43 -4.68
C VAL A 84 7.50 -0.64 -5.15
N ALA A 85 8.35 0.39 -5.17
CA ALA A 85 9.76 0.25 -5.55
C ALA A 85 10.51 -0.71 -4.61
N PHE A 86 10.25 -0.68 -3.29
CA PHE A 86 10.83 -1.62 -2.33
C PHE A 86 10.38 -3.07 -2.60
N TYR A 87 9.12 -3.28 -2.98
CA TYR A 87 8.64 -4.61 -3.39
C TYR A 87 9.38 -5.13 -4.63
N MET A 88 9.65 -4.27 -5.61
CA MET A 88 10.39 -4.66 -6.82
C MET A 88 11.84 -5.04 -6.49
N VAL A 89 12.50 -4.34 -5.56
CA VAL A 89 13.85 -4.68 -5.09
C VAL A 89 13.87 -6.08 -4.45
N TRP A 90 12.90 -6.38 -3.60
CA TRP A 90 12.79 -7.69 -2.96
C TRP A 90 12.51 -8.81 -3.98
N LEU A 91 11.58 -8.59 -4.93
CA LEU A 91 11.34 -9.54 -6.01
C LEU A 91 12.61 -9.80 -6.83
N ALA A 92 13.38 -8.76 -7.15
CA ALA A 92 14.64 -8.91 -7.86
C ALA A 92 15.67 -9.73 -7.07
N ALA A 93 15.74 -9.56 -5.74
CA ALA A 93 16.64 -10.34 -4.89
C ALA A 93 16.33 -11.85 -4.87
N ASN A 94 15.05 -12.22 -5.09
CA ASN A 94 14.64 -13.62 -5.17
C ASN A 94 15.15 -14.36 -6.42
N PHE A 95 15.59 -13.66 -7.47
CA PHE A 95 16.21 -14.30 -8.64
C PHE A 95 17.63 -14.84 -8.35
N ALA A 96 18.31 -14.29 -7.33
CA ALA A 96 19.63 -14.76 -6.91
C ALA A 96 19.63 -14.87 -5.37
N PRO A 97 19.04 -15.93 -4.80
CA PRO A 97 18.88 -16.08 -3.35
C PRO A 97 20.23 -16.31 -2.67
N HIS A 98 20.78 -15.24 -2.15
CA HIS A 98 22.00 -15.26 -1.34
C HIS A 98 21.73 -14.54 -0.01
N PRO A 99 22.27 -15.00 1.15
CA PRO A 99 22.00 -14.37 2.43
C PRO A 99 22.29 -12.86 2.46
N CYS A 100 23.36 -12.43 1.79
CA CYS A 100 23.76 -11.02 1.73
C CYS A 100 22.83 -10.14 0.90
N THR A 101 22.03 -10.71 -0.02
CA THR A 101 21.07 -9.97 -0.85
C THR A 101 19.66 -10.07 -0.31
N MET A 102 19.28 -11.25 0.23
CA MET A 102 17.93 -11.52 0.72
C MET A 102 17.62 -10.75 2.02
N LEU A 103 18.56 -10.72 2.98
CA LEU A 103 18.31 -10.05 4.26
C LEU A 103 18.08 -8.54 4.12
N PRO A 104 18.94 -7.75 3.42
CA PRO A 104 18.67 -6.33 3.22
C PRO A 104 17.45 -6.08 2.35
N ALA A 105 17.17 -6.94 1.36
CA ALA A 105 15.95 -6.85 0.55
C ALA A 105 14.69 -7.11 1.38
N ALA A 106 14.70 -8.10 2.28
CA ALA A 106 13.61 -8.38 3.22
C ALA A 106 13.34 -7.20 4.17
N ALA A 107 14.39 -6.59 4.71
CA ALA A 107 14.25 -5.39 5.52
C ALA A 107 13.65 -4.22 4.70
N SER A 108 14.10 -4.02 3.46
CA SER A 108 13.60 -2.95 2.60
C SER A 108 12.12 -3.13 2.23
N VAL A 109 11.66 -4.35 1.95
CA VAL A 109 10.25 -4.59 1.66
C VAL A 109 9.38 -4.42 2.89
N GLY A 110 9.85 -4.74 4.09
CA GLY A 110 9.15 -4.43 5.34
C GLY A 110 8.91 -2.92 5.52
N LEU A 111 9.90 -2.09 5.17
CA LEU A 111 9.72 -0.63 5.09
C LEU A 111 8.63 -0.26 4.07
N GLY A 112 8.69 -0.84 2.87
CA GLY A 112 7.72 -0.61 1.79
C GLY A 112 6.29 -1.01 2.17
N GLU A 113 6.12 -2.12 2.87
CA GLU A 113 4.81 -2.63 3.30
C GLU A 113 4.09 -1.63 4.21
N SER A 114 4.73 -1.16 5.26
CA SER A 114 4.13 -0.20 6.18
C SER A 114 3.84 1.15 5.53
N LEU A 115 4.69 1.62 4.63
CA LEU A 115 4.46 2.84 3.85
C LEU A 115 3.25 2.70 2.92
N LEU A 116 3.13 1.57 2.23
CA LEU A 116 2.05 1.30 1.29
C LEU A 116 0.70 1.25 2.02
N TRP A 117 0.61 0.49 3.12
CA TRP A 117 -0.61 0.37 3.92
C TRP A 117 -1.04 1.72 4.50
N THR A 118 -0.11 2.49 5.07
CA THR A 118 -0.42 3.80 5.66
C THR A 118 -0.90 4.79 4.59
N ALA A 119 -0.24 4.83 3.44
CA ALA A 119 -0.62 5.71 2.34
C ALA A 119 -1.98 5.33 1.73
N GLN A 120 -2.28 4.02 1.61
CA GLN A 120 -3.54 3.52 1.10
C GLN A 120 -4.70 3.89 2.02
N VAL A 121 -4.59 3.60 3.33
CA VAL A 121 -5.61 3.93 4.32
C VAL A 121 -5.86 5.44 4.35
N GLY A 122 -4.80 6.26 4.33
CA GLY A 122 -4.90 7.71 4.26
C GLY A 122 -5.64 8.20 3.00
N THR A 123 -5.35 7.60 1.85
CA THR A 123 -6.02 7.94 0.58
C THR A 123 -7.51 7.61 0.63
N VAL A 124 -7.86 6.39 1.08
CA VAL A 124 -9.27 5.97 1.21
C VAL A 124 -10.02 6.88 2.17
N HIS A 125 -9.43 7.21 3.31
CA HIS A 125 -10.05 8.09 4.30
C HIS A 125 -10.33 9.50 3.75
N ILE A 126 -9.38 10.10 3.04
CA ILE A 126 -9.56 11.43 2.40
C ILE A 126 -10.68 11.37 1.35
N HIS A 127 -10.74 10.30 0.56
CA HIS A 127 -11.80 10.13 -0.44
C HIS A 127 -13.18 9.95 0.20
N LEU A 128 -13.29 9.20 1.28
CA LEU A 128 -14.55 9.03 2.03
C LEU A 128 -15.05 10.36 2.59
N ILE A 129 -14.17 11.16 3.20
CA ILE A 129 -14.54 12.50 3.70
C ILE A 129 -15.07 13.38 2.57
N LYS A 130 -14.41 13.39 1.41
CA LYS A 130 -14.85 14.19 0.25
C LYS A 130 -16.22 13.79 -0.29
N VAL A 131 -16.62 12.53 -0.14
CA VAL A 131 -17.96 12.06 -0.52
C VAL A 131 -19.00 12.40 0.54
N GLN A 132 -18.65 12.34 1.82
CA GLN A 132 -19.58 12.55 2.93
C GLN A 132 -19.95 14.02 3.16
N ILE A 133 -19.03 14.95 2.94
CA ILE A 133 -19.28 16.40 3.12
C ILE A 133 -20.45 16.91 2.26
N PRO A 134 -20.52 16.65 0.94
CA PRO A 134 -21.65 17.10 0.13
C PRO A 134 -22.96 16.40 0.52
N TYR A 135 -22.93 15.14 0.96
CA TYR A 135 -24.13 14.42 1.39
C TYR A 135 -24.75 15.06 2.64
N ASN A 136 -23.98 15.39 3.64
CA ASN A 136 -24.46 16.02 4.88
C ASN A 136 -24.98 17.44 4.64
N SER A 137 -24.37 18.20 3.74
CA SER A 137 -24.85 19.53 3.35
C SER A 137 -26.24 19.47 2.67
N PHE A 138 -26.52 18.38 1.97
CA PHE A 138 -27.81 18.19 1.30
C PHE A 138 -28.91 17.72 2.25
N SER A 139 -28.58 16.97 3.32
CA SER A 139 -29.52 16.49 4.31
C SER A 139 -29.98 17.60 5.26
N VAL A 140 -29.10 18.58 5.54
CA VAL A 140 -29.42 19.74 6.41
C VAL A 140 -30.24 20.81 5.65
N ALA A 141 -30.21 20.83 4.34
CA ALA A 141 -30.92 21.83 3.50
C ALA A 141 -32.37 21.42 3.11
N ARG A 142 -32.91 20.34 3.66
CA ARG A 142 -34.36 20.00 3.51
C ARG A 142 -35.13 20.53 4.70
N PRO A 143 -36.05 21.50 4.48
CA PRO A 143 -37.00 21.92 5.50
C PRO A 143 -38.01 20.83 5.83
#